data_e65c4e7e7114e3b997810fc1fd394e22
#
_entry.id   e65c4e7e7114e3b997810fc1fd394e22
#
_cell.length_a   1.000
_cell.length_b   1.000
_cell.length_c   1.000
_cell.angle_alpha   90.00
_cell.angle_beta   90.00
_cell.angle_gamma   90.00
#
_symmetry.space_group_name_H-M   'P 1'
#
loop_
_entity.id
_entity.type
_entity.pdbx_description
1 polymer ?
#
loop_
_entity_poly.entity_id
_entity_poly.type
_entity_poly.pdbx_seq_one_letter_code
_entity_poly.pdbx_strand_id
1 'polypeptide(L)'
;RVDRIWVTPPFGLAVAFVRHAVKLVDGSACFLLPLKWLASETRQDLFREVGRPQRIYVLANRPSMPPGKFLDGETGRFNCDDPFPKEKNGELKYRWRKGDKPGGGAVDFMWVKFVPGYEGPTFMDWLSRGGQAKPYRRTTKPH
;
A
#
# COMPACT_ATOMS: atom_id res chain seq x y z
N ARG A 1 21.06 -5.78 -13.37
CA ARG A 1 19.73 -5.29 -13.74
C ARG A 1 18.73 -6.44 -13.66
N VAL A 2 17.51 -6.13 -13.32
CA VAL A 2 16.41 -7.09 -13.20
C VAL A 2 15.21 -6.60 -14.02
N ASP A 3 14.34 -7.53 -14.42
CA ASP A 3 13.17 -7.17 -15.22
C ASP A 3 12.10 -6.44 -14.38
N ARG A 4 11.82 -6.93 -13.18
CA ARG A 4 10.78 -6.36 -12.30
C ARG A 4 11.21 -6.36 -10.85
N ILE A 5 10.75 -5.33 -10.11
CA ILE A 5 10.88 -5.23 -8.67
C ILE A 5 9.48 -5.01 -8.07
N TRP A 6 9.16 -5.79 -7.02
CA TRP A 6 7.98 -5.59 -6.19
C TRP A 6 8.42 -5.49 -4.74
N VAL A 7 8.09 -4.39 -4.09
CA VAL A 7 8.59 -4.14 -2.74
C VAL A 7 7.60 -3.35 -1.89
N THR A 8 7.60 -3.65 -0.60
CA THR A 8 6.97 -2.84 0.44
C THR A 8 8.10 -2.14 1.21
N PRO A 9 8.50 -0.93 0.82
CA PRO A 9 9.62 -0.25 1.49
C PRO A 9 9.17 0.32 2.83
N PRO A 10 10.11 0.57 3.75
CA PRO A 10 9.83 1.45 4.88
C PRO A 10 9.37 2.81 4.35
N PHE A 11 8.21 3.31 4.81
CA PHE A 11 7.58 4.48 4.18
C PHE A 11 8.43 5.74 4.25
N GLY A 12 9.19 5.92 5.33
CA GLY A 12 10.14 7.02 5.47
C GLY A 12 11.32 6.99 4.48
N LEU A 13 11.59 5.82 3.88
CA LEU A 13 12.67 5.62 2.91
C LEU A 13 12.15 5.40 1.47
N ALA A 14 10.85 5.50 1.25
CA ALA A 14 10.23 5.16 -0.02
C ALA A 14 10.82 5.94 -1.20
N VAL A 15 11.12 7.23 -1.04
CA VAL A 15 11.75 8.06 -2.08
C VAL A 15 13.10 7.48 -2.52
N ALA A 16 13.94 7.12 -1.55
CA ALA A 16 15.26 6.54 -1.84
C ALA A 16 15.12 5.18 -2.55
N PHE A 17 14.17 4.36 -2.12
CA PHE A 17 13.87 3.08 -2.77
C PHE A 17 13.42 3.26 -4.21
N VAL A 18 12.53 4.21 -4.48
CA VAL A 18 12.06 4.49 -5.85
C VAL A 18 13.23 4.94 -6.74
N ARG A 19 14.05 5.90 -6.28
CA ARG A 19 15.23 6.36 -7.04
C ARG A 19 16.17 5.22 -7.39
N HIS A 20 16.41 4.34 -6.45
CA HIS A 20 17.33 3.22 -6.65
C HIS A 20 16.74 2.16 -7.58
N ALA A 21 15.51 1.75 -7.35
CA ALA A 21 14.85 0.70 -8.10
C ALA A 21 14.66 1.05 -9.58
N VAL A 22 14.29 2.29 -9.88
CA VAL A 22 14.12 2.74 -11.28
C VAL A 22 15.42 2.61 -12.09
N LYS A 23 16.57 2.72 -11.45
CA LYS A 23 17.88 2.51 -12.10
C LYS A 23 18.23 1.04 -12.31
N LEU A 24 17.62 0.15 -11.55
CA LEU A 24 17.93 -1.29 -11.56
C LEU A 24 17.02 -2.11 -12.46
N VAL A 25 15.84 -1.62 -12.80
CA VAL A 25 14.86 -2.38 -13.58
C VAL A 25 14.93 -2.06 -15.06
N ASP A 26 14.69 -3.07 -15.88
CA ASP A 26 14.45 -2.90 -17.31
C ASP A 26 12.95 -2.79 -17.63
N GLY A 27 12.10 -3.46 -16.88
CA GLY A 27 10.65 -3.45 -17.07
C GLY A 27 9.91 -2.51 -16.12
N SER A 28 9.69 -2.89 -14.89
CA SER A 28 8.92 -2.08 -13.94
C SER A 28 9.30 -2.28 -12.49
N ALA A 29 9.13 -1.20 -11.69
CA ALA A 29 9.25 -1.23 -10.25
C ALA A 29 7.89 -0.87 -9.62
N CYS A 30 7.37 -1.73 -8.75
CA CYS A 30 6.10 -1.56 -8.07
C CYS A 30 6.30 -1.47 -6.56
N PHE A 31 5.64 -0.51 -5.95
CA PHE A 31 5.76 -0.22 -4.52
C PHE A 31 4.39 -0.21 -3.85
N LEU A 32 4.27 -0.91 -2.74
CA LEU A 32 3.09 -0.79 -1.88
C LEU A 32 3.30 0.38 -0.92
N LEU A 33 2.51 1.42 -1.06
CA LEU A 33 2.65 2.67 -0.30
C LEU A 33 1.27 3.19 0.15
N PRO A 34 1.22 3.98 1.22
CA PRO A 34 0.00 4.71 1.56
C PRO A 34 -0.41 5.65 0.43
N LEU A 35 -1.70 5.76 0.16
CA LEU A 35 -2.21 6.61 -0.91
C LEU A 35 -1.81 8.08 -0.72
N LYS A 36 -1.78 8.58 0.50
CA LYS A 36 -1.32 9.94 0.84
C LYS A 36 0.13 10.24 0.44
N TRP A 37 0.93 9.20 0.19
CA TRP A 37 2.32 9.37 -0.24
C TRP A 37 2.44 10.16 -1.54
N LEU A 38 1.42 10.14 -2.40
CA LEU A 38 1.41 10.89 -3.66
C LEU A 38 1.36 12.41 -3.47
N ALA A 39 0.79 12.88 -2.37
CA ALA A 39 0.45 14.28 -2.19
C ALA A 39 1.54 15.04 -1.43
N SER A 40 2.57 15.52 -2.13
CA SER A 40 3.53 16.47 -1.60
C SER A 40 4.38 17.07 -2.73
N GLU A 41 4.96 18.24 -2.48
CA GLU A 41 5.92 18.86 -3.41
C GLU A 41 7.15 17.98 -3.64
N THR A 42 7.64 17.33 -2.60
CA THR A 42 8.77 16.38 -2.69
C THR A 42 8.50 15.24 -3.67
N ARG A 43 7.23 14.82 -3.82
CA ARG A 43 6.85 13.79 -4.79
C ARG A 43 6.84 14.32 -6.20
N GLN A 44 6.41 15.58 -6.39
CA GLN A 44 6.51 16.22 -7.71
C GLN A 44 7.95 16.31 -8.17
N ASP A 45 8.87 16.68 -7.27
CA ASP A 45 10.30 16.73 -7.57
C ASP A 45 10.86 15.35 -7.92
N LEU A 46 10.49 14.33 -7.17
CA LEU A 46 10.85 12.95 -7.48
C LEU A 46 10.35 12.54 -8.88
N PHE A 47 9.11 12.87 -9.21
CA PHE A 47 8.52 12.49 -10.51
C PHE A 47 9.13 13.26 -11.68
N ARG A 48 9.61 14.46 -11.46
CA ARG A 48 10.42 15.18 -12.46
C ARG A 48 11.77 14.51 -12.70
N GLU A 49 12.36 13.93 -11.65
CA GLU A 49 13.64 13.25 -11.71
C GLU A 49 13.55 11.84 -12.35
N VAL A 50 12.60 11.01 -11.88
CA VAL A 50 12.53 9.59 -12.26
C VAL A 50 11.40 9.28 -13.25
N GLY A 51 10.58 10.24 -13.60
CA GLY A 51 9.36 10.06 -14.37
C GLY A 51 8.12 9.83 -13.51
N ARG A 52 6.96 10.18 -14.05
CA ARG A 52 5.68 9.91 -13.40
C ARG A 52 5.42 8.41 -13.30
N PRO A 53 4.69 7.95 -12.27
CA PRO A 53 4.20 6.58 -12.28
C PRO A 53 3.39 6.30 -13.54
N GLN A 54 3.57 5.14 -14.14
CA GLN A 54 2.73 4.71 -15.26
C GLN A 54 1.32 4.40 -14.79
N ARG A 55 1.20 3.72 -13.65
CA ARG A 55 -0.09 3.29 -13.13
C ARG A 55 -0.12 3.26 -11.62
N ILE A 56 -1.28 3.58 -11.07
CA ILE A 56 -1.59 3.48 -9.66
C ILE A 56 -2.77 2.55 -9.50
N TYR A 57 -2.61 1.52 -8.68
CA TYR A 57 -3.69 0.60 -8.31
C TYR A 57 -4.10 0.90 -6.87
N VAL A 58 -5.26 1.53 -6.71
CA VAL A 58 -5.83 1.79 -5.39
C VAL A 58 -6.40 0.49 -4.84
N LEU A 59 -6.01 0.10 -3.65
CA LEU A 59 -6.60 -1.05 -2.97
C LEU A 59 -8.00 -0.68 -2.49
N ALA A 60 -9.01 -1.38 -3.01
CA ALA A 60 -10.42 -1.12 -2.69
C ALA A 60 -10.80 -1.54 -1.25
N ASN A 61 -9.89 -2.17 -0.55
CA ASN A 61 -10.00 -2.49 0.87
C ASN A 61 -8.78 -1.95 1.60
N ARG A 62 -8.92 -1.65 2.87
CA ARG A 62 -7.81 -1.23 3.72
C ARG A 62 -7.11 -2.46 4.29
N PRO A 63 -5.91 -2.84 3.79
CA PRO A 63 -5.18 -3.95 4.37
C PRO A 63 -4.74 -3.62 5.79
N SER A 64 -4.89 -4.58 6.69
CA SER A 64 -4.32 -4.49 8.02
C SER A 64 -2.87 -4.94 7.97
N MET A 65 -1.98 -4.14 8.54
CA MET A 65 -0.54 -4.45 8.59
C MET A 65 -0.03 -4.38 10.04
N PRO A 66 -0.53 -5.24 10.93
CA PRO A 66 -0.01 -5.30 12.29
C PRO A 66 1.43 -5.82 12.28
N PRO A 67 2.25 -5.44 13.28
CA PRO A 67 3.59 -5.99 13.40
C PRO A 67 3.55 -7.52 13.49
N GLY A 68 4.33 -8.21 12.65
CA GLY A 68 4.32 -9.67 12.54
C GLY A 68 4.61 -10.40 13.86
N LYS A 69 5.33 -9.78 14.79
CA LYS A 69 5.59 -10.35 16.13
C LYS A 69 4.32 -10.59 16.96
N PHE A 70 3.22 -9.94 16.63
CA PHE A 70 1.93 -10.11 17.30
C PHE A 70 1.01 -11.10 16.60
N LEU A 71 1.46 -11.70 15.51
CA LEU A 71 0.70 -12.67 14.75
C LEU A 71 1.25 -14.09 14.92
N ASP A 72 0.35 -15.04 14.99
CA ASP A 72 0.67 -16.46 14.86
C ASP A 72 0.98 -16.75 13.40
N GLY A 73 2.13 -17.37 13.13
CA GLY A 73 2.62 -17.62 11.78
C GLY A 73 1.79 -18.66 11.00
N GLU A 74 1.08 -19.52 11.68
CA GLU A 74 0.26 -20.56 11.06
C GLU A 74 -1.16 -20.08 10.79
N THR A 75 -1.76 -19.40 11.77
CA THR A 75 -3.18 -19.01 11.71
C THR A 75 -3.39 -17.57 11.20
N GLY A 76 -2.35 -16.75 11.25
CA GLY A 76 -2.45 -15.31 10.96
C GLY A 76 -3.29 -14.53 11.97
N ARG A 77 -3.62 -15.13 13.12
CA ARG A 77 -4.37 -14.48 14.20
C ARG A 77 -3.44 -13.84 15.22
N PHE A 78 -3.95 -12.90 16.00
CA PHE A 78 -3.15 -12.31 17.07
C PHE A 78 -2.77 -13.37 18.12
N ASN A 79 -1.49 -13.43 18.44
CA ASN A 79 -0.94 -14.38 19.41
C ASN A 79 -0.99 -13.87 20.87
N CYS A 80 -1.36 -12.62 21.07
CA CYS A 80 -1.50 -11.98 22.38
C CYS A 80 -2.54 -10.86 22.31
N ASP A 81 -3.01 -10.41 23.47
CA ASP A 81 -3.79 -9.19 23.58
C ASP A 81 -2.95 -7.97 23.19
N ASP A 82 -3.60 -6.89 22.76
CA ASP A 82 -2.93 -5.60 22.49
C ASP A 82 -2.10 -5.19 23.71
N PRO A 83 -0.76 -5.11 23.60
CA PRO A 83 0.10 -4.73 24.72
C PRO A 83 0.05 -3.24 25.07
N PHE A 84 -0.64 -2.43 24.27
CA PHE A 84 -0.74 -0.97 24.43
C PHE A 84 -2.20 -0.49 24.40
N PRO A 85 -3.06 -1.02 25.32
CA PRO A 85 -4.44 -0.60 25.35
C PRO A 85 -4.53 0.88 25.73
N LYS A 86 -5.54 1.55 25.20
CA LYS A 86 -5.82 2.96 25.54
C LYS A 86 -6.85 3.01 26.66
N GLU A 87 -6.60 3.84 27.67
CA GLU A 87 -7.60 4.15 28.68
C GLU A 87 -8.62 5.14 28.12
N LYS A 88 -9.88 4.83 28.28
CA LYS A 88 -11.01 5.71 27.97
C LYS A 88 -12.09 5.54 29.02
N ASN A 89 -12.45 6.63 29.71
CA ASN A 89 -13.47 6.63 30.77
C ASN A 89 -13.21 5.60 31.89
N GLY A 90 -11.95 5.44 32.32
CA GLY A 90 -11.56 4.49 33.36
C GLY A 90 -11.51 3.03 32.92
N GLU A 91 -11.76 2.74 31.64
CA GLU A 91 -11.69 1.40 31.06
C GLU A 91 -10.56 1.28 30.06
N LEU A 92 -9.89 0.12 30.03
CA LEU A 92 -8.89 -0.20 29.00
C LEU A 92 -9.60 -0.64 27.73
N LYS A 93 -9.30 0.03 26.63
CA LYS A 93 -9.78 -0.32 25.28
C LYS A 93 -8.64 -0.96 24.49
N TYR A 94 -8.83 -2.21 24.16
CA TYR A 94 -7.89 -3.02 23.37
C TYR A 94 -8.27 -2.91 21.89
N ARG A 95 -7.28 -2.75 21.03
CA ARG A 95 -7.47 -2.77 19.58
C ARG A 95 -7.72 -4.20 19.05
N TRP A 96 -7.18 -5.19 19.75
CA TRP A 96 -7.40 -6.62 19.49
C TRP A 96 -7.21 -7.44 20.76
N ARG A 97 -7.72 -8.65 20.74
CA ARG A 97 -7.50 -9.68 21.75
C ARG A 97 -6.80 -10.89 21.11
N LYS A 98 -6.12 -11.70 21.92
CA LYS A 98 -5.52 -12.96 21.48
C LYS A 98 -6.56 -13.82 20.75
N GLY A 99 -6.21 -14.34 19.57
CA GLY A 99 -7.08 -15.13 18.73
C GLY A 99 -7.95 -14.36 17.74
N ASP A 100 -8.01 -13.03 17.85
CA ASP A 100 -8.71 -12.20 16.88
C ASP A 100 -8.00 -12.25 15.52
N LYS A 101 -8.79 -12.13 14.46
CA LYS A 101 -8.24 -11.88 13.12
C LYS A 101 -7.90 -10.41 12.99
N PRO A 102 -6.79 -10.06 12.33
CA PRO A 102 -6.52 -8.67 11.97
C PRO A 102 -7.70 -8.10 11.17
N GLY A 103 -8.29 -7.05 11.69
CA GLY A 103 -9.39 -6.36 11.03
C GLY A 103 -8.91 -5.42 9.92
N GLY A 104 -9.84 -4.72 9.28
CA GLY A 104 -9.53 -3.70 8.27
C GLY A 104 -8.61 -2.63 8.84
N GLY A 105 -7.61 -2.22 8.05
CA GLY A 105 -6.67 -1.18 8.43
C GLY A 105 -7.30 0.21 8.45
N ALA A 106 -6.60 1.17 9.06
CA ALA A 106 -7.02 2.57 9.13
C ALA A 106 -6.47 3.43 7.98
N VAL A 107 -5.62 2.87 7.13
CA VAL A 107 -4.89 3.59 6.08
C VAL A 107 -5.22 3.01 4.71
N ASP A 108 -5.46 3.91 3.77
CA ASP A 108 -5.64 3.54 2.36
C ASP A 108 -4.28 3.30 1.71
N PHE A 109 -4.14 2.21 0.98
CA PHE A 109 -2.92 1.81 0.28
C PHE A 109 -3.12 1.73 -1.23
N MET A 110 -2.00 1.78 -1.93
CA MET A 110 -1.93 1.63 -3.38
C MET A 110 -0.71 0.79 -3.76
N TRP A 111 -0.76 0.17 -4.93
CA TRP A 111 0.43 -0.20 -5.67
C TRP A 111 0.74 0.90 -6.68
N VAL A 112 1.93 1.46 -6.62
CA VAL A 112 2.40 2.45 -7.59
C VAL A 112 3.47 1.83 -8.47
N LYS A 113 3.26 1.91 -9.80
CA LYS A 113 4.12 1.28 -10.81
C LYS A 113 4.90 2.33 -11.58
N PHE A 114 6.21 2.21 -11.55
CA PHE A 114 7.14 3.00 -12.36
C PHE A 114 7.70 2.17 -13.49
N VAL A 115 7.76 2.74 -14.68
CA VAL A 115 8.42 2.16 -15.85
C VAL A 115 9.48 3.14 -16.32
N PRO A 116 10.78 2.75 -16.33
CA PRO A 116 11.85 3.65 -16.75
C PRO A 116 11.60 4.21 -18.15
N GLY A 117 11.79 5.52 -18.31
CA GLY A 117 11.57 6.21 -19.59
C GLY A 117 10.12 6.47 -19.97
N TYR A 118 9.16 6.11 -19.14
CA TYR A 118 7.75 6.39 -19.40
C TYR A 118 7.46 7.90 -19.26
N GLU A 119 6.86 8.50 -20.28
CA GLU A 119 6.54 9.94 -20.35
C GLU A 119 5.04 10.24 -20.47
N GLY A 120 4.20 9.22 -20.53
CA GLY A 120 2.76 9.36 -20.65
C GLY A 120 2.04 9.80 -19.38
N PRO A 121 0.70 9.89 -19.41
CA PRO A 121 -0.09 10.20 -18.22
C PRO A 121 -0.06 9.04 -17.23
N THR A 122 -0.33 9.35 -15.97
CA THR A 122 -0.53 8.33 -14.94
C THR A 122 -1.96 7.82 -14.98
N PHE A 123 -2.13 6.51 -15.20
CA PHE A 123 -3.43 5.85 -15.15
C PHE A 123 -3.73 5.37 -13.73
N MET A 124 -5.00 5.37 -13.36
CA MET A 124 -5.47 4.83 -12.09
C MET A 124 -6.46 3.71 -12.32
N ASP A 125 -6.32 2.65 -11.54
CA ASP A 125 -7.27 1.54 -11.44
C ASP A 125 -7.48 1.15 -9.98
N TRP A 126 -8.50 0.33 -9.72
CA TRP A 126 -8.81 -0.18 -8.39
C TRP A 126 -8.66 -1.70 -8.38
N LEU A 127 -8.00 -2.21 -7.34
CA LEU A 127 -7.89 -3.63 -7.08
C LEU A 127 -8.89 -4.02 -6.00
N SER A 128 -9.76 -4.96 -6.31
CA SER A 128 -10.65 -5.57 -5.33
C SER A 128 -9.93 -6.66 -4.53
N ARG A 129 -10.56 -7.11 -3.44
CA ARG A 129 -10.09 -8.27 -2.67
C ARG A 129 -9.92 -9.46 -3.62
N GLY A 130 -8.74 -10.09 -3.61
CA GLY A 130 -8.35 -11.14 -4.55
C GLY A 130 -7.39 -10.68 -5.67
N GLY A 131 -7.05 -9.38 -5.71
CA GLY A 131 -5.96 -8.85 -6.54
C GLY A 131 -6.26 -8.67 -8.03
N GLN A 132 -7.48 -8.94 -8.49
CA GLN A 132 -7.85 -8.71 -9.88
C GLN A 132 -8.47 -7.33 -10.06
N ALA A 133 -7.94 -6.53 -10.98
CA ALA A 133 -8.59 -5.34 -11.45
C ALA A 133 -9.86 -5.73 -12.21
N LYS A 134 -11.02 -5.34 -11.70
CA LYS A 134 -12.28 -5.52 -12.43
C LYS A 134 -12.47 -4.34 -13.39
N PRO A 135 -12.84 -4.58 -14.64
CA PRO A 135 -13.14 -3.48 -15.54
C PRO A 135 -14.25 -2.63 -14.94
N TYR A 136 -14.03 -1.32 -14.91
CA TYR A 136 -15.05 -0.38 -14.50
C TYR A 136 -16.17 -0.39 -15.53
N ARG A 137 -17.35 -0.82 -15.12
CA ARG A 137 -18.56 -0.73 -15.93
C ARG A 137 -19.53 0.24 -15.29
N ARG A 138 -19.98 1.20 -16.07
CA ARG A 138 -21.02 2.10 -15.62
C ARG A 138 -22.29 1.28 -15.33
N THR A 139 -22.79 1.38 -14.11
CA THR A 139 -24.06 0.74 -13.78
C THR A 139 -25.19 1.50 -14.46
N THR A 140 -26.10 0.78 -15.13
CA THR A 140 -27.27 1.37 -15.79
C THR A 140 -28.45 1.57 -14.83
N LYS A 141 -28.31 1.18 -13.57
CA LYS A 141 -29.36 1.41 -12.56
C LYS A 141 -29.38 2.88 -12.18
N PRO A 142 -30.54 3.57 -12.32
CA PRO A 142 -30.69 4.95 -11.81
C PRO A 142 -30.52 4.94 -10.29
N HIS A 143 -29.82 5.93 -9.81
CA HIS A 143 -29.67 6.19 -8.38
C HIS A 143 -30.96 6.79 -7.80
#